data_68a21be71d300609fc3727aa4fc211c5
#
_entry.id   68a21be71d300609fc3727aa4fc211c5
#
_cell.length_a   1.000
_cell.length_b   1.000
_cell.length_c   1.000
_cell.angle_alpha   90.00
_cell.angle_beta   90.00
_cell.angle_gamma   90.00
#
_symmetry.space_group_name_H-M   'P 1'
#
loop_
_entity.id
_entity.type
_entity.pdbx_description
1 polymer ?
#
loop_
_entity_poly.entity_id
_entity_poly.type
_entity_poly.pdbx_seq_one_letter_code
_entity_poly.pdbx_strand_id
1 'polypeptide(L)'
;MPHHGRFISIADADCLDSIQLEQLEHAFRDWADEAKRADLRLSRKRILLIFLLVRYTGAKLHEVLALNPAHALNSKKLLIAFEKREVPIARHVAHAMQKLLRDVAGAALCRVRVDPAFVRRKFYERAAACGFAKKQGSPEMIRKARAVELMQGNLPVPAVQRMLGHSSPNLTTARIAFSEDDMRRVTRWHMERESGRKTSARNSFFGKVQSLIKGDVQSLVRIATLDGGALDAIITNTSAERLGLTPGRLLSAEVKAPWLVLERHDAKGRSSLENRRDGTIVRIKAGAVNTECAVRITDGAQLCAVVSSPAFAGLRLKEGDPARVLFSSYAVILHTE
;
A
#
# COMPACT_ATOMS: atom_id res chain seq x y z
N MET A 1 28.74 15.96 -1.71
CA MET A 1 27.37 16.36 -1.30
C MET A 1 26.45 15.22 -1.64
N PRO A 2 25.93 14.43 -0.68
CA PRO A 2 25.00 13.34 -0.98
C PRO A 2 23.61 13.95 -1.26
N HIS A 3 23.05 13.62 -2.41
CA HIS A 3 21.67 13.95 -2.75
C HIS A 3 20.73 13.27 -1.75
N HIS A 4 20.16 14.03 -0.83
CA HIS A 4 19.05 13.60 0.00
C HIS A 4 17.88 13.22 -0.90
N GLY A 5 17.53 11.94 -0.94
CA GLY A 5 16.31 11.46 -1.56
C GLY A 5 15.13 12.21 -0.95
N ARG A 6 14.40 12.97 -1.76
CA ARG A 6 13.18 13.65 -1.34
C ARG A 6 12.20 12.60 -0.82
N PHE A 7 11.95 12.61 0.48
CA PHE A 7 10.82 11.91 1.07
C PHE A 7 9.55 12.36 0.34
N ILE A 8 8.72 11.41 -0.07
CA ILE A 8 7.38 11.71 -0.58
C ILE A 8 6.62 12.25 0.63
N SER A 9 6.44 13.57 0.69
CA SER A 9 5.55 14.17 1.70
C SER A 9 4.12 13.71 1.39
N ILE A 10 3.52 12.98 2.32
CA ILE A 10 2.13 12.48 2.19
C ILE A 10 1.12 13.63 2.31
N ALA A 11 1.57 14.81 2.70
CA ALA A 11 0.76 16.03 2.84
C ALA A 11 0.47 16.75 1.51
N ASP A 12 0.75 16.14 0.34
CA ASP A 12 0.35 16.73 -0.94
C ASP A 12 -1.17 16.56 -1.13
N ALA A 13 -1.92 17.59 -0.73
CA ALA A 13 -3.36 17.75 -0.98
C ALA A 13 -3.75 17.65 -2.49
N ASP A 14 -2.75 17.60 -3.36
CA ASP A 14 -2.88 17.51 -4.81
C ASP A 14 -2.97 16.08 -5.37
N CYS A 15 -2.76 15.04 -4.56
CA CYS A 15 -2.83 13.65 -5.03
C CYS A 15 -4.28 13.17 -5.15
N LEU A 16 -4.58 12.41 -6.21
CA LEU A 16 -5.85 11.69 -6.35
C LEU A 16 -5.97 10.63 -5.25
N ASP A 17 -7.13 10.55 -4.63
CA ASP A 17 -7.47 9.46 -3.71
C ASP A 17 -7.87 8.17 -4.47
N SER A 18 -8.13 7.08 -3.72
CA SER A 18 -8.46 5.77 -4.32
C SER A 18 -9.74 5.84 -5.17
N ILE A 19 -10.75 6.60 -4.76
CA ILE A 19 -12.02 6.75 -5.49
C ILE A 19 -11.79 7.52 -6.78
N GLN A 20 -11.04 8.60 -6.71
CA GLN A 20 -10.68 9.41 -7.88
C GLN A 20 -9.80 8.63 -8.88
N LEU A 21 -8.91 7.78 -8.38
CA LEU A 21 -8.10 6.90 -9.22
C LEU A 21 -8.94 5.83 -9.93
N GLU A 22 -9.95 5.27 -9.27
CA GLU A 22 -10.93 4.35 -9.89
C GLU A 22 -11.77 5.09 -10.94
N GLN A 23 -12.24 6.29 -10.63
CA GLN A 23 -12.97 7.15 -11.57
C GLN A 23 -12.15 7.44 -12.83
N LEU A 24 -10.86 7.76 -12.64
CA LEU A 24 -9.95 7.98 -13.75
C LEU A 24 -9.73 6.69 -14.57
N GLU A 25 -9.62 5.54 -13.92
CA GLU A 25 -9.50 4.25 -14.61
C GLU A 25 -10.75 3.94 -15.45
N HIS A 26 -11.95 4.16 -14.91
CA HIS A 26 -13.20 4.00 -15.67
C HIS A 26 -13.20 4.91 -16.90
N ALA A 27 -12.84 6.19 -16.75
CA ALA A 27 -12.76 7.11 -17.88
C ALA A 27 -11.76 6.69 -18.98
N PHE A 28 -10.65 6.02 -18.61
CA PHE A 28 -9.73 5.43 -19.59
C PHE A 28 -10.32 4.21 -20.29
N ARG A 29 -11.05 3.35 -19.57
CA ARG A 29 -11.69 2.14 -20.11
C ARG A 29 -12.80 2.51 -21.09
N ASP A 30 -13.73 3.36 -20.68
CA ASP A 30 -14.84 3.83 -21.50
C ASP A 30 -14.33 4.49 -22.78
N TRP A 31 -13.35 5.39 -22.66
CA TRP A 31 -12.74 6.03 -23.81
C TRP A 31 -12.06 5.03 -24.77
N ALA A 32 -11.46 3.96 -24.26
CA ALA A 32 -10.86 2.93 -25.10
C ALA A 32 -11.91 2.10 -25.83
N ASP A 33 -13.05 1.83 -25.20
CA ASP A 33 -14.12 1.01 -25.75
C ASP A 33 -15.03 1.77 -26.73
N GLU A 34 -15.16 3.10 -26.60
CA GLU A 34 -15.90 3.96 -27.53
C GLU A 34 -15.31 3.99 -28.96
N ALA A 35 -14.08 3.54 -29.16
CA ALA A 35 -13.42 3.64 -30.47
C ALA A 35 -14.04 2.68 -31.48
N LYS A 36 -14.70 3.23 -32.51
CA LYS A 36 -15.33 2.45 -33.61
C LYS A 36 -14.29 1.92 -34.61
N ARG A 37 -13.28 2.72 -34.97
CA ARG A 37 -12.24 2.36 -35.94
C ARG A 37 -11.18 1.48 -35.29
N ALA A 38 -10.71 0.44 -36.00
CA ALA A 38 -9.76 -0.53 -35.46
C ALA A 38 -8.41 0.09 -35.09
N ASP A 39 -7.88 1.00 -35.92
CA ASP A 39 -6.61 1.72 -35.66
C ASP A 39 -6.70 2.60 -34.42
N LEU A 40 -7.82 3.32 -34.28
CA LEU A 40 -8.06 4.18 -33.12
C LEU A 40 -8.26 3.35 -31.84
N ARG A 41 -8.97 2.23 -31.94
CA ARG A 41 -9.18 1.29 -30.84
C ARG A 41 -7.84 0.73 -30.35
N LEU A 42 -6.97 0.34 -31.27
CA LEU A 42 -5.62 -0.14 -30.96
C LEU A 42 -4.82 0.93 -30.21
N SER A 43 -4.80 2.16 -30.73
CA SER A 43 -4.10 3.29 -30.12
C SER A 43 -4.62 3.58 -28.71
N ARG A 44 -5.96 3.62 -28.52
CA ARG A 44 -6.58 3.90 -27.22
C ARG A 44 -6.35 2.78 -26.20
N LYS A 45 -6.47 1.51 -26.59
CA LYS A 45 -6.16 0.35 -25.73
C LYS A 45 -4.69 0.34 -25.30
N ARG A 46 -3.79 0.79 -26.15
CA ARG A 46 -2.38 0.96 -25.79
C ARG A 46 -2.18 2.01 -24.70
N ILE A 47 -2.84 3.16 -24.82
CA ILE A 47 -2.77 4.19 -23.77
C ILE A 47 -3.38 3.70 -22.48
N LEU A 48 -4.50 2.96 -22.53
CA LEU A 48 -5.09 2.30 -21.35
C LEU A 48 -4.10 1.31 -20.69
N LEU A 49 -3.40 0.50 -21.46
CA LEU A 49 -2.38 -0.41 -20.94
C LEU A 49 -1.23 0.35 -20.24
N ILE A 50 -0.76 1.45 -20.86
CA ILE A 50 0.26 2.32 -20.25
C ILE A 50 -0.27 2.92 -18.94
N PHE A 51 -1.51 3.37 -18.91
CA PHE A 51 -2.16 3.87 -17.70
C PHE A 51 -2.19 2.81 -16.59
N LEU A 52 -2.66 1.59 -16.88
CA LEU A 52 -2.71 0.50 -15.91
C LEU A 52 -1.32 0.13 -15.37
N LEU A 53 -0.30 0.13 -16.23
CA LEU A 53 1.08 -0.11 -15.81
C LEU A 53 1.56 0.98 -14.83
N VAL A 54 1.38 2.26 -15.15
CA VAL A 54 1.74 3.37 -14.24
C VAL A 54 0.94 3.28 -12.94
N ARG A 55 -0.39 3.08 -13.04
CA ARG A 55 -1.35 3.06 -11.92
C ARG A 55 -1.03 1.98 -10.90
N TYR A 56 -0.75 0.75 -11.35
CA TYR A 56 -0.63 -0.40 -10.45
C TYR A 56 0.80 -0.76 -10.08
N THR A 57 1.78 -0.42 -10.91
CA THR A 57 3.19 -0.69 -10.57
C THR A 57 3.91 0.52 -9.96
N GLY A 58 3.36 1.71 -10.11
CA GLY A 58 4.03 2.95 -9.72
C GLY A 58 5.30 3.22 -10.52
N ALA A 59 5.46 2.63 -11.72
CA ALA A 59 6.63 2.81 -12.56
C ALA A 59 6.66 4.21 -13.20
N LYS A 60 7.86 4.69 -13.51
CA LYS A 60 8.04 5.92 -14.24
C LYS A 60 7.60 5.73 -15.69
N LEU A 61 7.07 6.79 -16.32
CA LEU A 61 6.58 6.70 -17.72
C LEU A 61 7.64 6.15 -18.68
N HIS A 62 8.90 6.56 -18.56
CA HIS A 62 9.96 6.06 -19.45
C HIS A 62 10.24 4.56 -19.23
N GLU A 63 10.13 4.03 -17.99
CA GLU A 63 10.28 2.61 -17.72
C GLU A 63 9.14 1.82 -18.39
N VAL A 64 7.90 2.35 -18.31
CA VAL A 64 6.73 1.71 -18.94
C VAL A 64 6.83 1.72 -20.46
N LEU A 65 7.32 2.83 -21.06
CA LEU A 65 7.49 2.93 -22.52
C LEU A 65 8.65 2.08 -23.06
N ALA A 66 9.62 1.74 -22.22
CA ALA A 66 10.71 0.83 -22.59
C ALA A 66 10.31 -0.65 -22.52
N LEU A 67 9.19 -0.99 -21.82
CA LEU A 67 8.73 -2.38 -21.70
C LEU A 67 8.20 -2.94 -23.02
N ASN A 68 8.44 -4.25 -23.19
CA ASN A 68 7.57 -5.07 -24.03
C ASN A 68 6.56 -5.79 -23.12
N PRO A 69 5.31 -5.31 -22.99
CA PRO A 69 4.35 -5.82 -22.01
C PRO A 69 4.04 -7.31 -22.18
N ALA A 70 4.15 -7.86 -23.40
CA ALA A 70 3.92 -9.26 -23.66
C ALA A 70 4.95 -10.18 -22.98
N HIS A 71 6.18 -9.70 -22.84
CA HIS A 71 7.26 -10.42 -22.17
C HIS A 71 7.42 -10.03 -20.70
N ALA A 72 7.06 -8.79 -20.37
CA ALA A 72 7.17 -8.27 -19.01
C ALA A 72 6.11 -8.82 -18.04
N LEU A 73 4.91 -9.14 -18.56
CA LEU A 73 3.80 -9.67 -17.74
C LEU A 73 3.95 -11.19 -17.53
N ASN A 74 4.29 -11.58 -16.33
CA ASN A 74 4.21 -12.97 -15.88
C ASN A 74 2.88 -13.20 -15.14
N SER A 75 1.85 -13.64 -15.86
CA SER A 75 0.52 -13.85 -15.30
C SER A 75 0.43 -15.02 -14.32
N LYS A 76 1.32 -16.01 -14.39
CA LYS A 76 1.38 -17.14 -13.45
C LYS A 76 1.95 -16.69 -12.11
N LYS A 77 2.99 -15.86 -12.13
CA LYS A 77 3.64 -15.31 -10.93
C LYS A 77 3.02 -14.00 -10.46
N LEU A 78 2.06 -13.41 -11.21
CA LEU A 78 1.44 -12.12 -10.94
C LEU A 78 2.48 -10.98 -10.79
N LEU A 79 3.42 -10.90 -11.73
CA LEU A 79 4.53 -9.96 -11.71
C LEU A 79 4.63 -9.18 -13.02
N ILE A 80 5.09 -7.94 -12.91
CA ILE A 80 5.63 -7.16 -14.03
C ILE A 80 7.14 -7.03 -13.83
N ALA A 81 7.92 -7.53 -14.80
CA ALA A 81 9.37 -7.43 -14.80
C ALA A 81 9.83 -6.15 -15.50
N PHE A 82 10.47 -5.26 -14.76
CA PHE A 82 11.25 -4.13 -15.27
C PHE A 82 12.73 -4.51 -15.32
N GLU A 83 13.55 -3.70 -16.00
CA GLU A 83 14.99 -3.96 -16.14
C GLU A 83 15.70 -4.20 -14.78
N LYS A 84 15.32 -3.44 -13.75
CA LYS A 84 16.01 -3.46 -12.44
C LYS A 84 15.16 -4.01 -11.29
N ARG A 85 13.91 -4.37 -11.54
CA ARG A 85 13.01 -4.86 -10.48
C ARG A 85 11.83 -5.62 -11.03
N GLU A 86 11.27 -6.46 -10.20
CA GLU A 86 9.97 -7.10 -10.41
C GLU A 86 8.94 -6.47 -9.48
N VAL A 87 7.77 -6.17 -10.00
CA VAL A 87 6.67 -5.56 -9.24
C VAL A 87 5.50 -6.53 -9.20
N PRO A 88 5.13 -7.06 -8.03
CA PRO A 88 3.92 -7.85 -7.87
C PRO A 88 2.68 -7.01 -8.16
N ILE A 89 1.69 -7.64 -8.80
CA ILE A 89 0.40 -7.01 -9.11
C ILE A 89 -0.74 -7.90 -8.66
N ALA A 90 -1.88 -7.30 -8.37
CA ALA A 90 -3.09 -8.00 -7.99
C ALA A 90 -3.62 -8.88 -9.14
N ARG A 91 -4.23 -10.02 -8.81
CA ARG A 91 -4.72 -11.00 -9.80
C ARG A 91 -5.69 -10.39 -10.81
N HIS A 92 -6.63 -9.55 -10.35
CA HIS A 92 -7.60 -8.87 -11.23
C HIS A 92 -6.93 -7.93 -12.22
N VAL A 93 -5.84 -7.24 -11.81
CA VAL A 93 -5.04 -6.36 -12.65
C VAL A 93 -4.29 -7.15 -13.71
N ALA A 94 -3.63 -8.25 -13.31
CA ALA A 94 -2.95 -9.15 -14.24
C ALA A 94 -3.90 -9.67 -15.31
N HIS A 95 -5.12 -10.07 -14.90
CA HIS A 95 -6.16 -10.57 -15.81
C HIS A 95 -6.63 -9.48 -16.79
N ALA A 96 -6.86 -8.25 -16.30
CA ALA A 96 -7.25 -7.12 -17.14
C ALA A 96 -6.17 -6.77 -18.18
N MET A 97 -4.90 -6.74 -17.77
CA MET A 97 -3.77 -6.50 -18.69
C MET A 97 -3.64 -7.62 -19.71
N GLN A 98 -3.79 -8.89 -19.30
CA GLN A 98 -3.73 -10.03 -20.19
C GLN A 98 -4.87 -10.03 -21.22
N LYS A 99 -6.09 -9.62 -20.83
CA LYS A 99 -7.21 -9.45 -21.75
C LYS A 99 -6.89 -8.37 -22.79
N LEU A 100 -6.40 -7.20 -22.38
CA LEU A 100 -5.99 -6.12 -23.29
C LEU A 100 -4.92 -6.59 -24.28
N LEU A 101 -3.91 -7.34 -23.82
CA LEU A 101 -2.86 -7.88 -24.68
C LEU A 101 -3.40 -8.87 -25.73
N ARG A 102 -4.39 -9.69 -25.36
CA ARG A 102 -5.05 -10.63 -26.29
C ARG A 102 -5.90 -9.90 -27.33
N ASP A 103 -6.69 -8.91 -26.89
CA ASP A 103 -7.59 -8.14 -27.75
C ASP A 103 -6.84 -7.38 -28.84
N VAL A 104 -5.58 -7.09 -28.65
CA VAL A 104 -4.77 -6.22 -29.53
C VAL A 104 -3.74 -7.00 -30.31
N ALA A 105 -3.93 -8.32 -30.55
CA ALA A 105 -2.98 -9.12 -31.33
C ALA A 105 -1.50 -8.81 -30.99
N GLY A 106 -1.14 -9.08 -29.77
CA GLY A 106 0.15 -9.08 -29.06
C GLY A 106 1.35 -8.32 -29.64
N ALA A 107 1.70 -8.55 -30.89
CA ALA A 107 2.93 -8.00 -31.47
C ALA A 107 2.83 -6.54 -31.94
N ALA A 108 1.68 -6.09 -32.36
CA ALA A 108 1.51 -4.73 -32.88
C ALA A 108 1.47 -3.67 -31.77
N LEU A 109 0.97 -4.03 -30.58
CA LEU A 109 0.87 -3.12 -29.44
C LEU A 109 2.23 -2.75 -28.85
N CYS A 110 3.17 -3.69 -28.90
CA CYS A 110 4.44 -3.59 -28.17
C CYS A 110 5.59 -3.01 -29.00
N ARG A 111 5.48 -3.02 -30.32
CA ARG A 111 6.59 -2.65 -31.23
C ARG A 111 6.62 -1.19 -31.67
N VAL A 112 5.54 -0.45 -31.51
CA VAL A 112 5.51 0.96 -31.94
C VAL A 112 5.92 1.86 -30.79
N ARG A 113 7.00 2.60 -30.93
CA ARG A 113 7.38 3.66 -29.99
C ARG A 113 6.24 4.66 -29.89
N VAL A 114 5.79 4.94 -28.66
CA VAL A 114 4.81 5.99 -28.38
C VAL A 114 5.54 7.22 -27.88
N ASP A 115 5.24 8.35 -28.48
CA ASP A 115 5.77 9.63 -28.02
C ASP A 115 5.29 9.91 -26.57
N PRO A 116 6.21 10.13 -25.61
CA PRO A 116 5.85 10.46 -24.24
C PRO A 116 4.95 11.70 -24.09
N ALA A 117 5.09 12.68 -25.00
CA ALA A 117 4.26 13.88 -24.99
C ALA A 117 2.82 13.56 -25.40
N PHE A 118 2.63 12.68 -26.38
CA PHE A 118 1.32 12.17 -26.76
C PHE A 118 0.63 11.43 -25.60
N VAL A 119 1.37 10.55 -24.90
CA VAL A 119 0.83 9.84 -23.72
C VAL A 119 0.39 10.83 -22.64
N ARG A 120 1.27 11.79 -22.27
CA ARG A 120 0.93 12.81 -21.25
C ARG A 120 -0.31 13.60 -21.63
N ARG A 121 -0.43 13.99 -22.91
CA ARG A 121 -1.61 14.71 -23.39
C ARG A 121 -2.89 13.89 -23.18
N LYS A 122 -2.87 12.58 -23.50
CA LYS A 122 -4.04 11.70 -23.29
C LYS A 122 -4.37 11.52 -21.82
N PHE A 123 -3.39 11.45 -20.94
CA PHE A 123 -3.58 11.40 -19.50
C PHE A 123 -4.27 12.68 -19.00
N TYR A 124 -3.84 13.85 -19.45
CA TYR A 124 -4.45 15.13 -19.10
C TYR A 124 -5.89 15.27 -19.61
N GLU A 125 -6.15 14.82 -20.85
CA GLU A 125 -7.50 14.81 -21.42
C GLU A 125 -8.47 13.92 -20.61
N ARG A 126 -8.01 12.77 -20.13
CA ARG A 126 -8.85 11.88 -19.30
C ARG A 126 -9.08 12.42 -17.89
N ALA A 127 -8.08 13.00 -17.27
CA ALA A 127 -8.25 13.69 -15.99
C ALA A 127 -9.23 14.86 -16.09
N ALA A 128 -9.13 15.67 -17.13
CA ALA A 128 -10.07 16.78 -17.39
C ALA A 128 -11.50 16.28 -17.60
N ALA A 129 -11.69 15.13 -18.27
CA ALA A 129 -13.00 14.51 -18.46
C ALA A 129 -13.64 14.06 -17.14
N CYS A 130 -12.84 13.78 -16.10
CA CYS A 130 -13.30 13.50 -14.74
C CYS A 130 -13.47 14.77 -13.87
N GLY A 131 -13.22 15.96 -14.41
CA GLY A 131 -13.24 17.21 -13.65
C GLY A 131 -11.99 17.44 -12.78
N PHE A 132 -10.92 16.65 -12.97
CA PHE A 132 -9.70 16.79 -12.20
C PHE A 132 -8.76 17.86 -12.80
N ALA A 133 -7.98 18.51 -11.94
CA ALA A 133 -6.97 19.45 -12.39
C ALA A 133 -5.93 18.75 -13.30
N LYS A 134 -5.47 19.44 -14.36
CA LYS A 134 -4.53 18.91 -15.34
C LYS A 134 -3.29 18.26 -14.70
N LYS A 135 -2.73 18.88 -13.65
CA LYS A 135 -1.58 18.39 -12.92
C LYS A 135 -1.83 17.01 -12.28
N GLN A 136 -3.03 16.78 -11.75
CA GLN A 136 -3.43 15.53 -11.09
C GLN A 136 -3.45 14.34 -12.05
N GLY A 137 -3.75 14.57 -13.34
CA GLY A 137 -3.71 13.54 -14.37
C GLY A 137 -2.32 13.16 -14.87
N SER A 138 -1.26 13.78 -14.38
CA SER A 138 0.09 13.44 -14.85
C SER A 138 0.51 12.02 -14.43
N PRO A 139 1.28 11.29 -15.24
CA PRO A 139 1.81 9.97 -14.86
C PRO A 139 2.56 10.00 -13.53
N GLU A 140 3.23 11.09 -13.21
CA GLU A 140 3.95 11.26 -11.95
C GLU A 140 3.00 11.37 -10.75
N MET A 141 1.90 12.12 -10.89
CA MET A 141 0.91 12.24 -9.81
C MET A 141 0.15 10.94 -9.58
N ILE A 142 -0.18 10.19 -10.64
CA ILE A 142 -0.79 8.85 -10.53
C ILE A 142 0.17 7.90 -9.81
N ARG A 143 1.47 7.95 -10.12
CA ARG A 143 2.50 7.18 -9.42
C ARG A 143 2.61 7.57 -7.94
N LYS A 144 2.56 8.88 -7.61
CA LYS A 144 2.53 9.36 -6.22
C LYS A 144 1.26 8.87 -5.50
N ALA A 145 0.10 8.98 -6.13
CA ALA A 145 -1.16 8.50 -5.59
C ALA A 145 -1.11 7.00 -5.29
N ARG A 146 -0.48 6.17 -6.17
CA ARG A 146 -0.25 4.75 -5.87
C ARG A 146 0.63 4.54 -4.65
N ALA A 147 1.67 5.34 -4.46
CA ALA A 147 2.51 5.27 -3.25
C ALA A 147 1.69 5.52 -1.99
N VAL A 148 0.87 6.56 -1.99
CA VAL A 148 -0.02 6.91 -0.88
C VAL A 148 -1.02 5.78 -0.61
N GLU A 149 -1.65 5.24 -1.65
CA GLU A 149 -2.60 4.12 -1.54
C GLU A 149 -1.95 2.87 -0.92
N LEU A 150 -0.75 2.50 -1.35
CA LEU A 150 0.00 1.36 -0.78
C LEU A 150 0.34 1.58 0.70
N MET A 151 0.75 2.80 1.07
CA MET A 151 1.01 3.15 2.47
C MET A 151 -0.27 3.17 3.31
N GLN A 152 -1.37 3.66 2.77
CA GLN A 152 -2.69 3.60 3.42
C GLN A 152 -3.19 2.16 3.58
N GLY A 153 -2.81 1.26 2.67
CA GLY A 153 -3.00 -0.19 2.77
C GLY A 153 -2.00 -0.87 3.72
N ASN A 154 -1.21 -0.10 4.47
CA ASN A 154 -0.20 -0.57 5.42
C ASN A 154 0.94 -1.40 4.79
N LEU A 155 1.24 -1.17 3.51
CA LEU A 155 2.50 -1.67 2.96
C LEU A 155 3.66 -0.82 3.53
N PRO A 156 4.66 -1.45 4.16
CA PRO A 156 5.78 -0.72 4.76
C PRO A 156 6.53 0.15 3.75
N VAL A 157 6.96 1.34 4.18
CA VAL A 157 7.67 2.31 3.33
C VAL A 157 8.82 1.72 2.53
N PRO A 158 9.70 0.85 3.09
CA PRO A 158 10.75 0.22 2.32
C PRO A 158 10.25 -0.64 1.16
N ALA A 159 9.13 -1.36 1.36
CA ALA A 159 8.51 -2.16 0.30
C ALA A 159 7.89 -1.27 -0.79
N VAL A 160 7.24 -0.16 -0.40
CA VAL A 160 6.72 0.86 -1.33
C VAL A 160 7.86 1.48 -2.15
N GLN A 161 8.94 1.90 -1.50
CA GLN A 161 10.11 2.48 -2.17
C GLN A 161 10.71 1.52 -3.20
N ARG A 162 10.83 0.24 -2.85
CA ARG A 162 11.30 -0.81 -3.75
C ARG A 162 10.36 -0.98 -4.95
N MET A 163 9.05 -1.06 -4.74
CA MET A 163 8.07 -1.15 -5.83
C MET A 163 8.19 0.02 -6.79
N LEU A 164 8.38 1.23 -6.25
CA LEU A 164 8.51 2.46 -7.04
C LEU A 164 9.87 2.61 -7.74
N GLY A 165 10.85 1.73 -7.44
CA GLY A 165 12.21 1.81 -7.99
C GLY A 165 13.02 2.94 -7.38
N HIS A 166 12.82 3.25 -6.10
CA HIS A 166 13.70 4.11 -5.33
C HIS A 166 14.82 3.25 -4.71
N SER A 167 16.04 3.81 -4.60
CA SER A 167 17.09 3.19 -3.80
C SER A 167 16.62 3.12 -2.35
N SER A 168 16.52 1.90 -1.82
CA SER A 168 16.11 1.69 -0.44
C SER A 168 17.19 2.20 0.50
N PRO A 169 16.88 3.02 1.53
CA PRO A 169 17.82 3.26 2.62
C PRO A 169 18.11 1.93 3.32
N ASN A 170 19.36 1.74 3.74
CA ASN A 170 19.77 0.57 4.51
C ASN A 170 18.86 0.40 5.74
N LEU A 171 18.12 -0.69 5.81
CA LEU A 171 17.28 -1.08 6.95
C LEU A 171 18.09 -1.60 8.15
N THR A 172 19.24 -0.98 8.41
CA THR A 172 20.21 -1.40 9.44
C THR A 172 19.81 -1.01 10.86
N THR A 173 18.68 -0.35 11.08
CA THR A 173 18.25 0.10 12.41
C THR A 173 17.48 -0.94 13.22
N ALA A 174 17.02 -2.02 12.62
CA ALA A 174 16.33 -3.10 13.33
C ALA A 174 17.36 -4.17 13.78
N ARG A 175 17.23 -4.66 15.03
CA ARG A 175 18.02 -5.79 15.55
C ARG A 175 17.87 -7.08 14.72
N ILE A 176 16.89 -7.14 13.83
CA ILE A 176 16.65 -8.24 12.89
C ILE A 176 16.70 -7.67 11.48
N ALA A 177 17.62 -8.18 10.67
CA ALA A 177 17.74 -7.80 9.28
C ALA A 177 16.61 -8.40 8.43
N PHE A 178 15.97 -7.56 7.60
CA PHE A 178 15.03 -8.00 6.59
C PHE A 178 15.74 -8.11 5.25
N SER A 179 15.65 -9.28 4.62
CA SER A 179 16.25 -9.55 3.33
C SER A 179 15.41 -8.97 2.19
N GLU A 180 16.00 -8.91 1.01
CA GLU A 180 15.23 -8.57 -0.22
C GLU A 180 14.10 -9.54 -0.51
N ASP A 181 14.28 -10.83 -0.15
CA ASP A 181 13.25 -11.84 -0.30
C ASP A 181 12.07 -11.60 0.65
N ASP A 182 12.34 -11.19 1.88
CA ASP A 182 11.30 -10.79 2.83
C ASP A 182 10.45 -9.64 2.25
N MET A 183 11.08 -8.65 1.61
CA MET A 183 10.36 -7.54 0.98
C MET A 183 9.50 -8.01 -0.19
N ARG A 184 10.00 -8.96 -1.00
CA ARG A 184 9.21 -9.57 -2.10
C ARG A 184 8.01 -10.31 -1.56
N ARG A 185 8.17 -11.08 -0.49
CA ARG A 185 7.09 -11.85 0.15
C ARG A 185 6.03 -10.93 0.74
N VAL A 186 6.43 -9.91 1.50
CA VAL A 186 5.52 -8.90 2.09
C VAL A 186 4.72 -8.19 1.00
N THR A 187 5.39 -7.78 -0.08
CA THR A 187 4.71 -7.10 -1.19
C THR A 187 3.72 -8.03 -1.89
N ARG A 188 4.09 -9.29 -2.11
CA ARG A 188 3.18 -10.31 -2.69
C ARG A 188 1.96 -10.52 -1.80
N TRP A 189 2.15 -10.70 -0.52
CA TRP A 189 1.07 -10.84 0.46
C TRP A 189 0.10 -9.67 0.43
N HIS A 190 0.64 -8.44 0.38
CA HIS A 190 -0.19 -7.25 0.27
C HIS A 190 -1.03 -7.26 -1.02
N MET A 191 -0.44 -7.62 -2.17
CA MET A 191 -1.15 -7.69 -3.44
C MET A 191 -2.21 -8.80 -3.48
N GLU A 192 -1.96 -9.94 -2.85
CA GLU A 192 -2.94 -11.03 -2.73
C GLU A 192 -4.13 -10.61 -1.86
N ARG A 193 -3.87 -9.85 -0.80
CA ARG A 193 -4.94 -9.26 0.05
C ARG A 193 -5.76 -8.22 -0.69
N GLU A 194 -5.12 -7.37 -1.49
CA GLU A 194 -5.80 -6.41 -2.36
C GLU A 194 -6.74 -7.13 -3.36
N SER A 195 -6.39 -8.35 -3.78
CA SER A 195 -7.15 -9.13 -4.78
C SER A 195 -8.30 -9.95 -4.25
N GLY A 196 -8.30 -10.37 -2.99
CA GLY A 196 -9.22 -11.43 -2.59
C GLY A 196 -9.56 -11.56 -1.11
N ARG A 197 -8.81 -10.99 -0.20
CA ARG A 197 -9.14 -11.05 1.23
C ARG A 197 -9.92 -9.81 1.65
N LYS A 198 -11.21 -9.94 1.82
CA LYS A 198 -12.05 -9.00 2.56
C LYS A 198 -11.85 -9.27 4.06
N THR A 199 -10.83 -8.68 4.67
CA THR A 199 -10.69 -8.67 6.13
C THR A 199 -11.31 -7.40 6.71
N SER A 200 -11.96 -7.51 7.85
CA SER A 200 -12.45 -6.37 8.63
C SER A 200 -11.33 -5.66 9.42
N ALA A 201 -10.13 -6.25 9.49
CA ALA A 201 -8.99 -5.64 10.14
C ALA A 201 -8.39 -4.56 9.22
N ARG A 202 -8.38 -3.32 9.70
CA ARG A 202 -7.87 -2.16 8.95
C ARG A 202 -6.40 -1.88 9.22
N ASN A 203 -5.85 -2.43 10.30
CA ASN A 203 -4.47 -2.23 10.69
C ASN A 203 -3.71 -3.53 10.52
N SER A 204 -2.62 -3.49 9.77
CA SER A 204 -1.73 -4.63 9.62
C SER A 204 -0.27 -4.21 9.71
N PHE A 205 0.52 -5.06 10.31
CA PHE A 205 1.96 -4.91 10.47
C PHE A 205 2.63 -6.14 9.86
N PHE A 206 3.69 -5.92 9.12
CA PHE A 206 4.55 -7.00 8.64
C PHE A 206 5.82 -7.03 9.47
N GLY A 207 6.26 -8.23 9.85
CA GLY A 207 7.43 -8.35 10.69
C GLY A 207 7.94 -9.78 10.80
N LYS A 208 9.02 -9.94 11.56
CA LYS A 208 9.60 -11.24 11.89
C LYS A 208 9.45 -11.52 13.38
N VAL A 209 9.22 -12.77 13.72
CA VAL A 209 9.29 -13.22 15.10
C VAL A 209 10.70 -12.92 15.65
N GLN A 210 10.78 -12.08 16.67
CA GLN A 210 12.01 -11.78 17.38
C GLN A 210 12.26 -12.78 18.49
N SER A 211 11.22 -13.08 19.26
CA SER A 211 11.26 -14.07 20.34
C SER A 211 9.88 -14.68 20.58
N LEU A 212 9.86 -15.90 21.10
CA LEU A 212 8.68 -16.63 21.51
C LEU A 212 8.91 -17.10 22.94
N ILE A 213 8.09 -16.66 23.88
CA ILE A 213 8.10 -17.10 25.27
C ILE A 213 6.88 -17.97 25.48
N LYS A 214 7.08 -19.27 25.68
CA LYS A 214 5.98 -20.24 25.90
C LYS A 214 5.65 -20.29 27.39
N GLY A 215 4.39 -19.96 27.71
CA GLY A 215 3.80 -20.20 29.03
C GLY A 215 3.01 -21.51 29.05
N ASP A 216 2.22 -21.74 30.11
CA ASP A 216 1.46 -22.99 30.28
C ASP A 216 0.34 -23.16 29.26
N VAL A 217 -0.36 -22.07 28.91
CA VAL A 217 -1.53 -22.08 28.02
C VAL A 217 -1.29 -21.21 26.79
N GLN A 218 -0.59 -20.10 26.97
CA GLN A 218 -0.38 -19.07 25.95
C GLN A 218 1.09 -18.76 25.78
N SER A 219 1.43 -18.28 24.58
CA SER A 219 2.77 -17.80 24.25
C SER A 219 2.76 -16.30 23.99
N LEU A 220 3.75 -15.61 24.51
CA LEU A 220 4.08 -14.23 24.14
C LEU A 220 5.01 -14.24 22.92
N VAL A 221 4.55 -13.66 21.85
CA VAL A 221 5.29 -13.51 20.59
C VAL A 221 5.72 -12.06 20.44
N ARG A 222 7.02 -11.78 20.48
CA ARG A 222 7.54 -10.47 20.14
C ARG A 222 7.93 -10.46 18.68
N ILE A 223 7.45 -9.43 17.96
CA ILE A 223 7.60 -9.28 16.52
C ILE A 223 8.38 -8.00 16.26
N ALA A 224 9.52 -8.11 15.57
CA ALA A 224 10.21 -6.95 15.02
C ALA A 224 9.49 -6.55 13.72
N THR A 225 8.91 -5.36 13.70
CA THR A 225 8.14 -4.86 12.57
C THR A 225 9.02 -4.16 11.54
N LEU A 226 8.61 -4.16 10.27
CA LEU A 226 9.35 -3.56 9.16
C LEU A 226 9.48 -2.03 9.27
N ASP A 227 8.66 -1.43 10.12
CA ASP A 227 8.72 -0.02 10.47
C ASP A 227 9.81 0.30 11.52
N GLY A 228 10.63 -0.68 11.90
CA GLY A 228 11.69 -0.53 12.90
C GLY A 228 11.22 -0.64 14.36
N GLY A 229 9.91 -0.85 14.58
CA GLY A 229 9.33 -1.03 15.91
C GLY A 229 9.29 -2.48 16.38
N ALA A 230 8.68 -2.69 17.53
CA ALA A 230 8.34 -4.01 18.06
C ALA A 230 6.85 -4.08 18.40
N LEU A 231 6.26 -5.24 18.24
CA LEU A 231 4.86 -5.53 18.54
C LEU A 231 4.79 -6.83 19.32
N ASP A 232 4.02 -6.83 20.41
CA ASP A 232 3.77 -8.00 21.23
C ASP A 232 2.39 -8.58 20.94
N ALA A 233 2.32 -9.90 20.78
CA ALA A 233 1.08 -10.65 20.62
C ALA A 233 1.02 -11.81 21.61
N ILE A 234 -0.14 -12.03 22.23
CA ILE A 234 -0.40 -13.21 23.09
C ILE A 234 -1.39 -14.10 22.38
N ILE A 235 -0.98 -15.33 22.11
CA ILE A 235 -1.80 -16.35 21.45
C ILE A 235 -1.70 -17.67 22.19
N THR A 236 -2.62 -18.61 21.92
CA THR A 236 -2.54 -19.94 22.52
C THR A 236 -1.34 -20.73 22.01
N ASN A 237 -0.79 -21.63 22.84
CA ASN A 237 0.33 -22.48 22.44
C ASN A 237 -0.01 -23.29 21.17
N THR A 238 -1.23 -23.83 21.10
CA THR A 238 -1.73 -24.55 19.91
C THR A 238 -1.73 -23.68 18.67
N SER A 239 -2.09 -22.38 18.80
CA SER A 239 -2.03 -21.44 17.67
C SER A 239 -0.58 -21.17 17.23
N ALA A 240 0.34 -21.01 18.20
CA ALA A 240 1.75 -20.79 17.90
C ALA A 240 2.38 -21.98 17.15
N GLU A 241 2.05 -23.20 17.57
CA GLU A 241 2.47 -24.44 16.91
C GLU A 241 1.88 -24.58 15.50
N ARG A 242 0.57 -24.37 15.35
CA ARG A 242 -0.11 -24.44 14.04
C ARG A 242 0.42 -23.42 13.05
N LEU A 243 0.76 -22.22 13.51
CA LEU A 243 1.37 -21.17 12.68
C LEU A 243 2.88 -21.43 12.46
N GLY A 244 3.47 -22.41 13.13
CA GLY A 244 4.89 -22.76 13.02
C GLY A 244 5.81 -21.60 13.40
N LEU A 245 5.47 -20.88 14.48
CA LEU A 245 6.21 -19.70 14.88
C LEU A 245 7.58 -20.05 15.44
N THR A 246 8.61 -19.52 14.82
CA THR A 246 10.00 -19.62 15.26
C THR A 246 10.70 -18.28 15.07
N PRO A 247 11.74 -17.95 15.87
CA PRO A 247 12.53 -16.75 15.64
C PRO A 247 12.99 -16.64 14.17
N GLY A 248 12.85 -15.44 13.60
CA GLY A 248 13.16 -15.16 12.19
C GLY A 248 12.00 -15.42 11.21
N ARG A 249 10.93 -16.14 11.61
CA ARG A 249 9.78 -16.40 10.74
C ARG A 249 9.06 -15.10 10.40
N LEU A 250 8.83 -14.88 9.09
CA LEU A 250 8.05 -13.76 8.58
C LEU A 250 6.56 -14.00 8.82
N LEU A 251 5.85 -12.96 9.26
CA LEU A 251 4.42 -13.01 9.50
C LEU A 251 3.77 -11.64 9.27
N SER A 252 2.45 -11.62 9.19
CA SER A 252 1.65 -10.40 9.34
C SER A 252 0.84 -10.45 10.64
N ALA A 253 0.75 -9.29 11.29
CA ALA A 253 -0.08 -9.08 12.48
C ALA A 253 -1.19 -8.09 12.15
N GLU A 254 -2.42 -8.40 12.55
CA GLU A 254 -3.59 -7.57 12.26
C GLU A 254 -4.29 -7.16 13.55
N VAL A 255 -4.81 -5.92 13.55
CA VAL A 255 -5.60 -5.38 14.65
C VAL A 255 -6.85 -4.69 14.09
N LYS A 256 -8.01 -4.98 14.66
CA LYS A 256 -9.25 -4.31 14.27
C LYS A 256 -9.27 -2.86 14.77
N ALA A 257 -9.77 -1.95 13.93
CA ALA A 257 -9.82 -0.52 14.23
C ALA A 257 -10.53 -0.17 15.57
N PRO A 258 -11.62 -0.84 16.00
CA PRO A 258 -12.24 -0.58 17.29
C PRO A 258 -11.41 -1.04 18.51
N TRP A 259 -10.36 -1.81 18.31
CA TRP A 259 -9.48 -2.29 19.40
C TRP A 259 -8.28 -1.37 19.64
N LEU A 260 -8.15 -0.32 18.84
CA LEU A 260 -7.16 0.73 19.04
C LEU A 260 -7.71 1.79 19.98
N VAL A 261 -6.96 2.10 21.01
CA VAL A 261 -7.22 3.17 21.96
C VAL A 261 -6.40 4.40 21.54
N LEU A 262 -7.03 5.57 21.54
CA LEU A 262 -6.36 6.84 21.26
C LEU A 262 -6.14 7.58 22.57
N GLU A 263 -4.94 8.13 22.71
CA GLU A 263 -4.58 9.05 23.79
C GLU A 263 -3.94 10.30 23.20
N ARG A 264 -4.06 11.41 23.94
CA ARG A 264 -3.22 12.58 23.69
C ARG A 264 -1.76 12.22 23.97
N HIS A 265 -0.85 12.71 23.13
CA HIS A 265 0.58 12.43 23.28
C HIS A 265 1.15 12.88 24.64
N ASP A 266 0.60 13.96 25.20
CA ASP A 266 0.99 14.56 26.48
C ASP A 266 0.38 13.86 27.71
N ALA A 267 -0.46 12.81 27.51
CA ALA A 267 -1.05 12.06 28.61
C ALA A 267 0.04 11.36 29.43
N LYS A 268 0.10 11.66 30.74
CA LYS A 268 1.10 11.13 31.68
C LYS A 268 0.70 9.78 32.32
N GLY A 269 -0.43 9.21 31.91
CA GLY A 269 -0.97 7.99 32.47
C GLY A 269 -0.12 6.75 32.16
N ARG A 270 -0.13 5.76 33.06
CA ARG A 270 0.35 4.42 32.79
C ARG A 270 -0.82 3.59 32.25
N SER A 271 -0.60 2.85 31.18
CA SER A 271 -1.59 1.94 30.59
C SER A 271 -1.06 0.51 30.67
N SER A 272 -1.95 -0.46 30.87
CA SER A 272 -1.65 -1.89 30.78
C SER A 272 -1.59 -2.40 29.34
N LEU A 273 -1.83 -1.52 28.35
CA LEU A 273 -1.71 -1.87 26.93
C LEU A 273 -0.24 -1.86 26.53
N GLU A 274 0.22 -2.99 26.02
CA GLU A 274 1.64 -3.26 25.78
C GLU A 274 2.13 -2.59 24.51
N ASN A 275 1.27 -2.58 23.47
CA ASN A 275 1.62 -2.01 22.18
C ASN A 275 1.31 -0.52 22.14
N ARG A 276 2.34 0.29 21.85
CA ARG A 276 2.23 1.75 21.80
C ARG A 276 2.88 2.26 20.51
N ARG A 277 2.18 3.21 19.84
CA ARG A 277 2.68 3.89 18.65
C ARG A 277 2.37 5.37 18.76
N ASP A 278 3.40 6.19 18.76
CA ASP A 278 3.26 7.64 18.66
C ASP A 278 3.12 8.04 17.19
N GLY A 279 2.32 9.07 16.92
CA GLY A 279 2.07 9.54 15.57
C GLY A 279 1.34 10.87 15.53
N THR A 280 0.90 11.26 14.33
CA THR A 280 0.16 12.49 14.08
C THR A 280 -1.18 12.15 13.43
N ILE A 281 -2.25 12.77 13.89
CA ILE A 281 -3.58 12.62 13.30
C ILE A 281 -3.57 13.26 11.91
N VAL A 282 -3.92 12.47 10.89
CA VAL A 282 -3.92 12.93 9.49
C VAL A 282 -5.31 13.04 8.90
N ARG A 283 -6.30 12.38 9.52
CA ARG A 283 -7.69 12.47 9.08
C ARG A 283 -8.64 12.12 10.21
N ILE A 284 -9.71 12.87 10.32
CA ILE A 284 -10.83 12.63 11.23
C ILE A 284 -12.11 12.55 10.41
N LYS A 285 -12.83 11.44 10.53
CA LYS A 285 -14.17 11.28 9.95
C LYS A 285 -15.18 11.12 11.10
N ALA A 286 -15.78 12.22 11.50
CA ALA A 286 -16.79 12.24 12.55
C ALA A 286 -18.11 11.63 12.06
N GLY A 287 -18.70 10.77 12.86
CA GLY A 287 -20.04 10.21 12.67
C GLY A 287 -20.90 10.43 13.92
N ALA A 288 -22.19 10.14 13.84
CA ALA A 288 -23.12 10.35 14.94
C ALA A 288 -22.82 9.44 16.14
N VAL A 289 -22.39 8.19 15.91
CA VAL A 289 -22.15 7.17 16.94
C VAL A 289 -20.65 7.01 17.19
N ASN A 290 -19.85 6.97 16.12
CA ASN A 290 -18.42 6.74 16.19
C ASN A 290 -17.64 7.71 15.30
N THR A 291 -16.40 7.93 15.66
CA THR A 291 -15.43 8.72 14.91
C THR A 291 -14.29 7.82 14.47
N GLU A 292 -14.01 7.82 13.16
CA GLU A 292 -12.84 7.18 12.57
C GLU A 292 -11.69 8.19 12.54
N CYS A 293 -10.55 7.78 13.09
CA CYS A 293 -9.35 8.60 13.14
C CYS A 293 -8.18 7.85 12.49
N ALA A 294 -7.53 8.47 11.51
CA ALA A 294 -6.30 7.97 10.91
C ALA A 294 -5.10 8.67 11.54
N VAL A 295 -4.18 7.87 12.09
CA VAL A 295 -2.96 8.33 12.74
C VAL A 295 -1.77 7.85 11.92
N ARG A 296 -0.94 8.77 11.43
CA ARG A 296 0.33 8.46 10.77
C ARG A 296 1.38 8.25 11.84
N ILE A 297 1.93 7.04 11.90
CA ILE A 297 3.05 6.73 12.77
C ILE A 297 4.38 7.09 12.10
N THR A 298 5.47 7.05 12.88
CA THR A 298 6.79 7.63 12.55
C THR A 298 7.33 7.22 11.18
N ASP A 299 6.96 6.05 10.67
CA ASP A 299 7.50 5.48 9.42
C ASP A 299 6.55 5.61 8.22
N GLY A 300 5.55 6.46 8.33
CA GLY A 300 4.62 6.76 7.24
C GLY A 300 3.44 5.79 7.12
N ALA A 301 3.43 4.67 7.84
CA ALA A 301 2.26 3.80 7.94
C ALA A 301 1.11 4.54 8.65
N GLN A 302 -0.12 4.19 8.30
CA GLN A 302 -1.31 4.78 8.92
C GLN A 302 -2.07 3.73 9.73
N LEU A 303 -2.41 4.08 10.96
CA LEU A 303 -3.30 3.30 11.82
C LEU A 303 -4.68 3.94 11.83
N CYS A 304 -5.69 3.12 11.66
CA CYS A 304 -7.09 3.54 11.71
C CYS A 304 -7.68 3.11 13.06
N ALA A 305 -8.06 4.07 13.89
CA ALA A 305 -8.82 3.84 15.12
C ALA A 305 -10.28 4.23 14.91
N VAL A 306 -11.20 3.46 15.53
CA VAL A 306 -12.63 3.78 15.57
C VAL A 306 -13.04 3.83 17.02
N VAL A 307 -13.39 5.02 17.49
CA VAL A 307 -13.79 5.28 18.87
C VAL A 307 -15.19 5.90 18.92
N SER A 308 -15.87 5.83 20.08
CA SER A 308 -17.17 6.51 20.20
C SER A 308 -17.01 8.02 20.03
N SER A 309 -17.97 8.67 19.39
CA SER A 309 -17.89 10.12 19.13
C SER A 309 -17.81 10.94 20.41
N PRO A 310 -18.52 10.61 21.51
CA PRO A 310 -18.34 11.29 22.79
C PRO A 310 -16.92 11.15 23.37
N ALA A 311 -16.33 9.95 23.31
CA ALA A 311 -14.96 9.72 23.78
C ALA A 311 -13.94 10.53 22.95
N PHE A 312 -14.08 10.53 21.61
CA PHE A 312 -13.22 11.32 20.76
C PHE A 312 -13.31 12.83 21.03
N ALA A 313 -14.53 13.33 21.23
CA ALA A 313 -14.76 14.74 21.58
C ALA A 313 -14.07 15.13 22.90
N GLY A 314 -14.07 14.22 23.90
CA GLY A 314 -13.35 14.43 25.15
C GLY A 314 -11.84 14.55 25.00
N LEU A 315 -11.23 13.93 23.99
CA LEU A 315 -9.81 14.04 23.70
C LEU A 315 -9.42 15.40 23.13
N ARG A 316 -10.35 16.15 22.54
CA ARG A 316 -10.13 17.46 21.89
C ARG A 316 -9.01 17.45 20.86
N LEU A 317 -8.85 16.33 20.16
CA LEU A 317 -7.83 16.14 19.12
C LEU A 317 -8.32 16.69 17.77
N LYS A 318 -7.39 17.25 17.00
CA LYS A 318 -7.61 17.78 15.64
C LYS A 318 -6.63 17.16 14.66
N GLU A 319 -6.89 17.30 13.39
CA GLU A 319 -5.92 16.95 12.34
C GLU A 319 -4.65 17.80 12.52
N GLY A 320 -3.50 17.15 12.44
CA GLY A 320 -2.20 17.73 12.74
C GLY A 320 -1.71 17.53 14.18
N ASP A 321 -2.59 17.16 15.11
CA ASP A 321 -2.19 16.97 16.51
C ASP A 321 -1.36 15.69 16.70
N PRO A 322 -0.37 15.69 17.60
CA PRO A 322 0.32 14.49 18.01
C PRO A 322 -0.60 13.64 18.90
N ALA A 323 -0.65 12.35 18.60
CA ALA A 323 -1.46 11.37 19.31
C ALA A 323 -0.70 10.08 19.54
N ARG A 324 -1.16 9.30 20.51
CA ARG A 324 -0.67 7.97 20.79
C ARG A 324 -1.76 6.95 20.52
N VAL A 325 -1.41 5.88 19.84
CA VAL A 325 -2.26 4.71 19.60
C VAL A 325 -1.77 3.58 20.48
N LEU A 326 -2.70 2.96 21.23
CA LEU A 326 -2.42 1.84 22.11
C LEU A 326 -3.33 0.68 21.78
N PHE A 327 -2.83 -0.54 21.96
CA PHE A 327 -3.66 -1.76 21.86
C PHE A 327 -3.03 -2.91 22.62
N SER A 328 -3.90 -3.83 23.07
CA SER A 328 -3.48 -5.00 23.82
C SER A 328 -2.78 -6.03 22.92
N SER A 329 -1.81 -6.75 23.48
CA SER A 329 -1.21 -7.93 22.85
C SER A 329 -2.25 -9.03 22.53
N TYR A 330 -3.36 -9.10 23.26
CA TYR A 330 -4.48 -10.00 22.98
C TYR A 330 -5.33 -9.59 21.77
N ALA A 331 -5.26 -8.33 21.36
CA ALA A 331 -5.99 -7.81 20.21
C ALA A 331 -5.31 -8.12 18.87
N VAL A 332 -4.11 -8.71 18.92
CA VAL A 332 -3.28 -8.97 17.74
C VAL A 332 -3.57 -10.35 17.16
N ILE A 333 -3.94 -10.39 15.89
CA ILE A 333 -4.18 -11.63 15.13
C ILE A 333 -2.99 -11.88 14.23
N LEU A 334 -2.39 -13.07 14.33
CA LEU A 334 -1.20 -13.44 13.55
C LEU A 334 -1.56 -14.31 12.35
N HIS A 335 -0.90 -14.05 11.22
CA HIS A 335 -1.01 -14.83 9.99
C HIS A 335 0.39 -15.18 9.46
N THR A 336 0.56 -16.42 9.02
CA THR A 336 1.74 -16.91 8.26
C THR A 336 1.32 -17.35 6.87
N GLU A 337 2.28 -17.44 5.93
CA GLU A 337 2.05 -18.09 4.62
C GLU A 337 1.72 -19.55 4.77
#